data_45c997ac4cd6f16f17af2a4bc002d589
#
_entry.id   45c997ac4cd6f16f17af2a4bc002d589
#
_cell.length_a   1.000
_cell.length_b   1.000
_cell.length_c   1.000
_cell.angle_alpha   90.00
_cell.angle_beta   90.00
_cell.angle_gamma   90.00
#
_symmetry.space_group_name_H-M   'P 1'
#
loop_
_entity.id
_entity.type
_entity.pdbx_description
1 polymer ?
#
loop_
_entity_poly.entity_id
_entity_poly.type
_entity_poly.pdbx_seq_one_letter_code
_entity_poly.pdbx_strand_id
1 'polypeptide(L)'
;MSFNLLNIANSGIRANTDLLQTTSKNIANVNTDGYVRERTEHGTMIDNQVGKGNTYRLLNEFAQKQLNRDTSNKTFFDQFVSEANRVDTLFSQEANSLSTGINSLFNNVQEALNQPSSTVARSLVMTNADSLISQMDRLSGIVLDQKNVVNEQLEIFSDEANTLIQKIGALNQQIAGVNGTNNASAASGTYNERDKAIRDLSELIDIETLDGPNGEKLVFMGSGEAVVMQNGSFNLFSMRGDPDPNFKELRLDVNGGKAVPLEVDASKLKGKIGGLLAFRDDILVPAQNQIGQMGLALADAFNQQNHLGMDANGKLGGDIFTIPTAKGFAYQANTGSAGVSATVEPGKGSNLPASDFIVTYTANPNEVSIQPVDNKGEPLGAATTATFVGGEINSANNPGVDLFGLQLTMAGAGNEGDKFQIKLNSEAAANISLTTGRGEDLALASPIRTADDINNTGSGAISAGSVSSVTAGGFTTTTPPALANGDITIVKAAGTNDYLISDGNGANVPITIAPPGKNVLAGLGAPYDGYGFDFDIEGSPATGDSFTLEFNKGGFDDNRNGLKLAELQNGDLVRQNVVSSSDADNHKTFNQAYAGLVTDIGVVTGQAKTNGAAFDALAQQSEA
;
A
#
# COMPACT_ATOMS: atom_id res chain seq x y z
N MET A 1 -63.34 54.64 -30.92
CA MET A 1 -63.65 53.43 -30.11
C MET A 1 -63.40 52.14 -30.83
N SER A 2 -63.62 51.95 -32.13
CA SER A 2 -63.40 50.70 -32.86
C SER A 2 -61.94 50.25 -33.01
N PHE A 3 -61.00 51.17 -33.16
CA PHE A 3 -59.57 50.84 -33.25
C PHE A 3 -59.00 50.26 -31.92
N ASN A 4 -59.49 50.69 -30.76
CA ASN A 4 -59.02 50.20 -29.47
C ASN A 4 -59.52 48.77 -29.22
N LEU A 5 -60.73 48.45 -29.63
CA LEU A 5 -61.33 47.12 -29.52
C LEU A 5 -60.59 46.09 -30.41
N LEU A 6 -60.20 46.50 -31.62
CA LEU A 6 -59.44 45.67 -32.56
C LEU A 6 -58.01 45.40 -32.05
N ASN A 7 -57.38 46.40 -31.46
CA ASN A 7 -56.06 46.24 -30.85
C ASN A 7 -56.08 45.32 -29.61
N ILE A 8 -57.10 45.41 -28.75
CA ILE A 8 -57.32 44.51 -27.61
C ILE A 8 -57.52 43.08 -28.10
N ALA A 9 -58.37 42.88 -29.11
CA ALA A 9 -58.61 41.55 -29.69
C ALA A 9 -57.35 40.95 -30.32
N ASN A 10 -56.58 41.72 -31.06
CA ASN A 10 -55.32 41.28 -31.67
C ASN A 10 -54.25 40.95 -30.61
N SER A 11 -54.14 41.78 -29.55
CA SER A 11 -53.21 41.47 -28.45
C SER A 11 -53.60 40.20 -27.71
N GLY A 12 -54.89 39.94 -27.50
CA GLY A 12 -55.42 38.71 -26.92
C GLY A 12 -55.14 37.47 -27.78
N ILE A 13 -55.29 37.56 -29.10
CA ILE A 13 -54.96 36.46 -30.03
C ILE A 13 -53.45 36.17 -29.97
N ARG A 14 -52.59 37.17 -30.02
CA ARG A 14 -51.14 36.99 -29.89
C ARG A 14 -50.77 36.31 -28.57
N ALA A 15 -51.34 36.76 -27.46
CA ALA A 15 -51.09 36.18 -26.15
C ALA A 15 -51.50 34.69 -26.11
N ASN A 16 -52.66 34.31 -26.66
CA ASN A 16 -53.07 32.93 -26.72
C ASN A 16 -52.16 32.09 -27.66
N THR A 17 -51.66 32.68 -28.75
CA THR A 17 -50.69 32.02 -29.63
C THR A 17 -49.37 31.71 -28.90
N ASP A 18 -48.84 32.70 -28.13
CA ASP A 18 -47.64 32.52 -27.30
C ASP A 18 -47.84 31.41 -26.26
N LEU A 19 -49.02 31.36 -25.58
CA LEU A 19 -49.35 30.32 -24.62
C LEU A 19 -49.43 28.92 -25.26
N LEU A 20 -50.07 28.82 -26.43
CA LEU A 20 -50.16 27.57 -27.20
C LEU A 20 -48.79 27.12 -27.67
N GLN A 21 -47.93 28.05 -28.11
CA GLN A 21 -46.56 27.73 -28.51
C GLN A 21 -45.73 27.19 -27.34
N THR A 22 -45.81 27.80 -26.16
CA THR A 22 -45.13 27.33 -24.96
C THR A 22 -45.65 25.98 -24.54
N THR A 23 -46.96 25.74 -24.55
CA THR A 23 -47.55 24.45 -24.23
C THR A 23 -47.12 23.36 -25.22
N SER A 24 -47.13 23.65 -26.52
CA SER A 24 -46.68 22.74 -27.55
C SER A 24 -45.21 22.39 -27.41
N LYS A 25 -44.37 23.37 -27.08
CA LYS A 25 -42.94 23.19 -26.81
C LYS A 25 -42.73 22.29 -25.60
N ASN A 26 -43.48 22.48 -24.51
CA ASN A 26 -43.41 21.63 -23.32
C ASN A 26 -43.83 20.19 -23.63
N ILE A 27 -44.89 20.00 -24.41
CA ILE A 27 -45.37 18.64 -24.80
C ILE A 27 -44.36 17.96 -25.73
N ALA A 28 -43.81 18.69 -26.70
CA ALA A 28 -42.84 18.13 -27.65
C ALA A 28 -41.53 17.67 -26.97
N ASN A 29 -41.14 18.32 -25.88
CA ASN A 29 -39.88 18.06 -25.17
C ASN A 29 -40.07 17.34 -23.81
N VAL A 30 -41.26 16.82 -23.51
CA VAL A 30 -41.53 16.16 -22.20
C VAL A 30 -40.57 15.00 -21.88
N ASN A 31 -40.09 14.30 -22.91
CA ASN A 31 -39.13 13.20 -22.80
C ASN A 31 -37.69 13.59 -23.21
N THR A 32 -37.42 14.90 -23.38
CA THR A 32 -36.07 15.39 -23.75
C THR A 32 -35.26 15.55 -22.46
N ASP A 33 -34.17 14.83 -22.33
CA ASP A 33 -33.29 14.92 -21.16
C ASP A 33 -32.74 16.34 -21.01
N GLY A 34 -32.78 16.87 -19.76
CA GLY A 34 -32.35 18.23 -19.43
C GLY A 34 -33.34 19.33 -19.82
N TYR A 35 -34.51 19.01 -20.36
CA TYR A 35 -35.52 20.01 -20.66
C TYR A 35 -36.24 20.48 -19.39
N VAL A 36 -36.25 21.82 -19.19
CA VAL A 36 -36.99 22.45 -18.09
C VAL A 36 -38.28 23.07 -18.63
N ARG A 37 -39.40 22.70 -18.01
CA ARG A 37 -40.74 23.23 -18.39
C ARG A 37 -40.77 24.75 -18.32
N GLU A 38 -41.42 25.36 -19.31
CA GLU A 38 -41.58 26.80 -19.40
C GLU A 38 -43.02 27.21 -19.11
N ARG A 39 -43.17 28.45 -18.61
CA ARG A 39 -44.46 29.12 -18.42
C ARG A 39 -44.38 30.52 -18.97
N THR A 40 -45.34 30.89 -19.82
CA THR A 40 -45.47 32.23 -20.35
C THR A 40 -46.53 33.02 -19.55
N GLU A 41 -46.17 34.19 -19.09
CA GLU A 41 -47.06 35.11 -18.38
C GLU A 41 -47.20 36.43 -19.15
N HIS A 42 -48.40 36.96 -19.24
CA HIS A 42 -48.71 38.21 -19.87
C HIS A 42 -49.16 39.24 -18.84
N GLY A 43 -48.57 40.41 -18.89
CA GLY A 43 -49.03 41.58 -18.11
C GLY A 43 -50.12 42.34 -18.81
N THR A 44 -50.92 43.13 -18.06
CA THR A 44 -51.90 44.04 -18.63
C THR A 44 -51.24 45.41 -18.89
N MET A 45 -51.43 45.97 -20.08
CA MET A 45 -51.00 47.34 -20.45
C MET A 45 -52.03 48.38 -19.99
N ILE A 46 -51.60 49.65 -19.91
CA ILE A 46 -52.47 50.79 -19.47
C ILE A 46 -53.72 50.92 -20.35
N ASP A 47 -53.68 50.50 -21.61
CA ASP A 47 -54.78 50.55 -22.57
C ASP A 47 -55.68 49.34 -22.58
N ASN A 48 -55.66 48.52 -21.53
CA ASN A 48 -56.35 47.24 -21.42
C ASN A 48 -55.92 46.20 -22.49
N GLN A 49 -54.81 46.41 -23.17
CA GLN A 49 -54.20 45.45 -24.07
C GLN A 49 -53.38 44.42 -23.26
N VAL A 50 -53.26 43.22 -23.81
CA VAL A 50 -52.37 42.22 -23.26
C VAL A 50 -50.95 42.54 -23.70
N GLY A 51 -50.04 42.69 -22.74
CA GLY A 51 -48.63 42.97 -22.97
C GLY A 51 -47.91 41.77 -23.61
N LYS A 52 -46.66 41.99 -24.01
CA LYS A 52 -45.79 40.93 -24.51
C LYS A 52 -45.64 39.82 -23.44
N GLY A 53 -45.72 38.59 -23.86
CA GLY A 53 -45.46 37.43 -23.00
C GLY A 53 -44.01 37.37 -22.53
N ASN A 54 -43.84 37.16 -21.26
CA ASN A 54 -42.53 36.77 -20.68
C ASN A 54 -42.55 35.30 -20.36
N THR A 55 -41.63 34.54 -20.92
CA THR A 55 -41.52 33.10 -20.70
C THR A 55 -40.45 32.84 -19.66
N TYR A 56 -40.81 32.12 -18.60
CA TYR A 56 -39.94 31.75 -17.49
C TYR A 56 -39.76 30.25 -17.45
N ARG A 57 -38.55 29.77 -17.14
CA ARG A 57 -38.26 28.38 -16.80
C ARG A 57 -38.76 28.08 -15.39
N LEU A 58 -39.47 27.00 -15.22
CA LEU A 58 -39.94 26.52 -13.91
C LEU A 58 -38.91 25.56 -13.32
N LEU A 59 -37.84 26.12 -12.78
CA LEU A 59 -36.73 25.39 -12.20
C LEU A 59 -36.75 25.55 -10.68
N ASN A 60 -36.66 24.47 -9.95
CA ASN A 60 -36.37 24.46 -8.52
C ASN A 60 -34.86 24.30 -8.31
N GLU A 61 -34.18 25.40 -8.03
CA GLU A 61 -32.71 25.41 -7.87
C GLU A 61 -32.23 24.57 -6.70
N PHE A 62 -33.03 24.47 -5.62
CA PHE A 62 -32.70 23.61 -4.50
C PHE A 62 -32.73 22.13 -4.91
N ALA A 63 -33.79 21.71 -5.60
CA ALA A 63 -33.90 20.34 -6.10
C ALA A 63 -32.78 20.00 -7.10
N GLN A 64 -32.41 20.95 -7.98
CA GLN A 64 -31.29 20.74 -8.92
C GLN A 64 -29.95 20.58 -8.20
N LYS A 65 -29.66 21.39 -7.19
CA LYS A 65 -28.44 21.24 -6.38
C LYS A 65 -28.41 19.90 -5.63
N GLN A 66 -29.58 19.50 -5.09
CA GLN A 66 -29.71 18.20 -4.44
C GLN A 66 -29.47 17.05 -5.42
N LEU A 67 -30.08 17.11 -6.61
CA LEU A 67 -29.90 16.10 -7.66
C LEU A 67 -28.41 15.98 -8.06
N ASN A 68 -27.73 17.09 -8.32
CA ASN A 68 -26.31 17.08 -8.68
C ASN A 68 -25.47 16.38 -7.60
N ARG A 69 -25.73 16.70 -6.30
CA ARG A 69 -25.02 16.08 -5.18
C ARG A 69 -25.32 14.58 -5.05
N ASP A 70 -26.59 14.18 -5.19
CA ASP A 70 -27.01 12.79 -5.09
C ASP A 70 -26.47 11.98 -6.27
N THR A 71 -26.43 12.56 -7.48
CA THR A 71 -25.79 12.01 -8.67
C THR A 71 -24.29 11.77 -8.45
N SER A 72 -23.57 12.74 -7.89
CA SER A 72 -22.14 12.57 -7.58
C SER A 72 -21.88 11.45 -6.58
N ASN A 73 -22.68 11.37 -5.52
CA ASN A 73 -22.53 10.30 -4.54
C ASN A 73 -22.86 8.91 -5.14
N LYS A 74 -23.94 8.82 -5.91
CA LYS A 74 -24.32 7.59 -6.60
C LYS A 74 -23.20 7.10 -7.52
N THR A 75 -22.72 7.96 -8.42
CA THR A 75 -21.69 7.61 -9.40
C THR A 75 -20.34 7.28 -8.76
N PHE A 76 -20.03 7.89 -7.61
CA PHE A 76 -18.87 7.53 -6.80
C PHE A 76 -18.93 6.06 -6.38
N PHE A 77 -20.04 5.63 -5.75
CA PHE A 77 -20.17 4.26 -5.28
C PHE A 77 -20.35 3.26 -6.43
N ASP A 78 -21.04 3.62 -7.50
CA ASP A 78 -21.20 2.78 -8.68
C ASP A 78 -19.83 2.46 -9.29
N GLN A 79 -18.97 3.47 -9.47
CA GLN A 79 -17.62 3.29 -10.03
C GLN A 79 -16.73 2.49 -9.07
N PHE A 80 -16.72 2.85 -7.78
CA PHE A 80 -15.95 2.16 -6.75
C PHE A 80 -16.33 0.67 -6.70
N VAL A 81 -17.62 0.36 -6.57
CA VAL A 81 -18.12 -1.02 -6.46
C VAL A 81 -17.86 -1.83 -7.73
N SER A 82 -17.96 -1.20 -8.91
CA SER A 82 -17.66 -1.85 -10.19
C SER A 82 -16.23 -2.39 -10.22
N GLU A 83 -15.26 -1.58 -9.80
CA GLU A 83 -13.85 -1.96 -9.78
C GLU A 83 -13.52 -2.89 -8.60
N ALA A 84 -14.05 -2.59 -7.41
CA ALA A 84 -13.81 -3.37 -6.19
C ALA A 84 -14.31 -4.81 -6.30
N ASN A 85 -15.46 -5.04 -6.90
CA ASN A 85 -16.00 -6.39 -7.13
C ASN A 85 -15.07 -7.29 -7.94
N ARG A 86 -14.34 -6.72 -8.90
CA ARG A 86 -13.39 -7.46 -9.73
C ARG A 86 -12.24 -7.96 -8.90
N VAL A 87 -11.69 -7.10 -8.04
CA VAL A 87 -10.58 -7.44 -7.15
C VAL A 87 -11.03 -8.41 -6.05
N ASP A 88 -12.16 -8.14 -5.40
CA ASP A 88 -12.74 -9.01 -4.37
C ASP A 88 -12.94 -10.45 -4.90
N THR A 89 -13.50 -10.60 -6.10
CA THR A 89 -13.68 -11.90 -6.74
C THR A 89 -12.35 -12.62 -6.97
N LEU A 90 -11.29 -11.90 -7.39
CA LEU A 90 -9.98 -12.49 -7.66
C LEU A 90 -9.27 -12.95 -6.39
N PHE A 91 -9.33 -12.15 -5.32
CA PHE A 91 -8.70 -12.50 -4.05
C PHE A 91 -9.46 -13.57 -3.27
N SER A 92 -10.78 -13.68 -3.46
CA SER A 92 -11.63 -14.69 -2.81
C SER A 92 -11.51 -16.07 -3.46
N GLN A 93 -10.87 -16.22 -4.63
CA GLN A 93 -10.69 -17.52 -5.29
C GLN A 93 -9.61 -18.34 -4.60
N GLU A 94 -9.91 -19.58 -4.23
CA GLU A 94 -8.97 -20.51 -3.56
C GLU A 94 -7.70 -20.76 -4.39
N ALA A 95 -7.80 -20.78 -5.72
CA ALA A 95 -6.66 -20.95 -6.63
C ALA A 95 -5.64 -19.80 -6.55
N ASN A 96 -6.06 -18.62 -6.06
CA ASN A 96 -5.21 -17.44 -5.86
C ASN A 96 -4.79 -17.25 -4.40
N SER A 97 -5.21 -18.13 -3.49
CA SER A 97 -4.96 -17.99 -2.06
C SER A 97 -3.48 -18.20 -1.71
N LEU A 98 -2.80 -17.15 -1.27
CA LEU A 98 -1.41 -17.24 -0.79
C LEU A 98 -1.29 -18.19 0.42
N SER A 99 -2.34 -18.31 1.25
CA SER A 99 -2.35 -19.28 2.37
C SER A 99 -2.15 -20.71 1.89
N THR A 100 -2.74 -21.09 0.75
CA THR A 100 -2.55 -22.41 0.15
C THR A 100 -1.10 -22.61 -0.29
N GLY A 101 -0.49 -21.63 -0.94
CA GLY A 101 0.92 -21.67 -1.35
C GLY A 101 1.88 -21.74 -0.17
N ILE A 102 1.66 -20.90 0.86
CA ILE A 102 2.46 -20.90 2.10
C ILE A 102 2.36 -22.25 2.81
N ASN A 103 1.15 -22.78 3.00
CA ASN A 103 0.96 -24.09 3.63
C ASN A 103 1.61 -25.21 2.82
N SER A 104 1.57 -25.16 1.48
CA SER A 104 2.24 -26.15 0.63
C SER A 104 3.76 -26.08 0.78
N LEU A 105 4.35 -24.90 0.83
CA LEU A 105 5.79 -24.73 1.09
C LEU A 105 6.19 -25.39 2.41
N PHE A 106 5.52 -25.04 3.51
CA PHE A 106 5.88 -25.56 4.84
C PHE A 106 5.55 -27.04 5.03
N ASN A 107 4.51 -27.57 4.40
CA ASN A 107 4.24 -29.01 4.37
C ASN A 107 5.40 -29.77 3.70
N ASN A 108 5.98 -29.23 2.61
CA ASN A 108 7.15 -29.84 1.97
C ASN A 108 8.43 -29.66 2.81
N VAL A 109 8.58 -28.55 3.56
CA VAL A 109 9.64 -28.44 4.56
C VAL A 109 9.50 -29.56 5.59
N GLN A 110 8.31 -29.78 6.15
CA GLN A 110 8.06 -30.87 7.12
C GLN A 110 8.34 -32.25 6.52
N GLU A 111 7.96 -32.51 5.27
CA GLU A 111 8.31 -33.78 4.59
C GLU A 111 9.83 -33.94 4.43
N ALA A 112 10.55 -32.86 4.09
CA ALA A 112 12.01 -32.89 4.02
C ALA A 112 12.67 -33.16 5.39
N LEU A 113 12.02 -32.82 6.52
CA LEU A 113 12.49 -33.15 7.87
C LEU A 113 12.41 -34.63 8.17
N ASN A 114 11.49 -35.36 7.56
CA ASN A 114 11.38 -36.81 7.71
C ASN A 114 12.46 -37.56 6.93
N GLN A 115 12.99 -36.94 5.87
CA GLN A 115 14.02 -37.50 4.99
C GLN A 115 15.09 -36.43 4.64
N PRO A 116 15.89 -35.97 5.63
CA PRO A 116 16.79 -34.84 5.44
C PRO A 116 17.86 -35.03 4.37
N SER A 117 18.32 -36.28 4.17
CA SER A 117 19.31 -36.63 3.14
C SER A 117 18.71 -36.80 1.72
N SER A 118 17.36 -36.78 1.58
CA SER A 118 16.68 -36.94 0.29
C SER A 118 16.78 -35.67 -0.58
N THR A 119 17.51 -35.75 -1.69
CA THR A 119 17.57 -34.63 -2.65
C THR A 119 16.22 -34.36 -3.29
N VAL A 120 15.36 -35.36 -3.44
CA VAL A 120 14.00 -35.19 -3.98
C VAL A 120 13.13 -34.38 -3.02
N ALA A 121 13.13 -34.71 -1.73
CA ALA A 121 12.35 -33.99 -0.73
C ALA A 121 12.80 -32.50 -0.65
N ARG A 122 14.11 -32.25 -0.64
CA ARG A 122 14.66 -30.88 -0.67
C ARG A 122 14.28 -30.12 -1.95
N SER A 123 14.33 -30.78 -3.12
CA SER A 123 13.94 -30.16 -4.40
C SER A 123 12.44 -29.81 -4.45
N LEU A 124 11.58 -30.61 -3.80
CA LEU A 124 10.16 -30.28 -3.68
C LEU A 124 9.92 -28.99 -2.87
N VAL A 125 10.71 -28.74 -1.82
CA VAL A 125 10.66 -27.46 -1.08
C VAL A 125 10.97 -26.31 -2.01
N MET A 126 12.05 -26.41 -2.79
CA MET A 126 12.44 -25.35 -3.75
C MET A 126 11.39 -25.13 -4.84
N THR A 127 10.78 -26.21 -5.35
CA THR A 127 9.70 -26.11 -6.35
C THR A 127 8.47 -25.41 -5.78
N ASN A 128 8.12 -25.69 -4.51
CA ASN A 128 6.98 -25.00 -3.88
C ASN A 128 7.31 -23.55 -3.49
N ALA A 129 8.57 -23.25 -3.16
CA ALA A 129 9.02 -21.88 -2.97
C ALA A 129 8.89 -21.07 -4.29
N ASP A 130 9.34 -21.62 -5.42
CA ASP A 130 9.19 -21.01 -6.75
C ASP A 130 7.70 -20.82 -7.13
N SER A 131 6.88 -21.82 -6.85
CA SER A 131 5.43 -21.75 -7.09
C SER A 131 4.76 -20.64 -6.26
N LEU A 132 5.16 -20.48 -5.00
CA LEU A 132 4.66 -19.40 -4.12
C LEU A 132 5.07 -18.01 -4.63
N ILE A 133 6.35 -17.84 -5.02
CA ILE A 133 6.83 -16.59 -5.65
C ILE A 133 6.02 -16.28 -6.91
N SER A 134 5.84 -17.25 -7.80
CA SER A 134 5.05 -17.10 -9.02
C SER A 134 3.60 -16.75 -8.74
N GLN A 135 3.03 -17.19 -7.62
CA GLN A 135 1.69 -16.83 -7.18
C GLN A 135 1.64 -15.40 -6.66
N MET A 136 2.63 -14.96 -5.88
CA MET A 136 2.76 -13.57 -5.41
C MET A 136 2.93 -12.60 -6.58
N ASP A 137 3.82 -12.92 -7.52
CA ASP A 137 4.04 -12.14 -8.75
C ASP A 137 2.75 -12.00 -9.56
N ARG A 138 2.02 -13.09 -9.75
CA ARG A 138 0.73 -13.08 -10.47
C ARG A 138 -0.32 -12.20 -9.77
N LEU A 139 -0.44 -12.26 -8.44
CA LEU A 139 -1.36 -11.39 -7.70
C LEU A 139 -0.94 -9.92 -7.76
N SER A 140 0.35 -9.65 -7.62
CA SER A 140 0.91 -8.31 -7.79
C SER A 140 0.68 -7.78 -9.21
N GLY A 141 0.86 -8.62 -10.22
CA GLY A 141 0.59 -8.28 -11.63
C GLY A 141 -0.87 -7.90 -11.87
N ILE A 142 -1.82 -8.65 -11.31
CA ILE A 142 -3.26 -8.33 -11.39
C ILE A 142 -3.56 -6.95 -10.76
N VAL A 143 -2.97 -6.65 -9.60
CA VAL A 143 -3.15 -5.35 -8.94
C VAL A 143 -2.53 -4.22 -9.77
N LEU A 144 -1.34 -4.46 -10.34
CA LEU A 144 -0.67 -3.48 -11.21
C LEU A 144 -1.46 -3.20 -12.49
N ASP A 145 -1.98 -4.24 -13.14
CA ASP A 145 -2.83 -4.11 -14.33
C ASP A 145 -4.10 -3.31 -14.01
N GLN A 146 -4.74 -3.59 -12.87
CA GLN A 146 -5.91 -2.85 -12.43
C GLN A 146 -5.57 -1.38 -12.12
N LYS A 147 -4.40 -1.09 -11.55
CA LYS A 147 -3.89 0.27 -11.32
C LYS A 147 -3.68 1.03 -12.63
N ASN A 148 -3.16 0.35 -13.66
CA ASN A 148 -3.01 0.95 -14.99
C ASN A 148 -4.36 1.28 -15.62
N VAL A 149 -5.35 0.38 -15.51
CA VAL A 149 -6.74 0.64 -15.96
C VAL A 149 -7.34 1.85 -15.23
N VAL A 150 -7.14 1.96 -13.92
CA VAL A 150 -7.58 3.13 -13.14
C VAL A 150 -6.93 4.41 -13.65
N ASN A 151 -5.61 4.41 -13.90
CA ASN A 151 -4.91 5.58 -14.43
C ASN A 151 -5.45 6.01 -15.81
N GLU A 152 -5.74 5.06 -16.72
CA GLU A 152 -6.34 5.34 -18.02
C GLU A 152 -7.75 5.91 -17.88
N GLN A 153 -8.59 5.34 -17.03
CA GLN A 153 -9.95 5.84 -16.78
C GLN A 153 -9.94 7.24 -16.15
N LEU A 154 -9.00 7.51 -15.23
CA LEU A 154 -8.83 8.83 -14.64
C LEU A 154 -8.47 9.89 -15.69
N GLU A 155 -7.61 9.57 -16.66
CA GLU A 155 -7.31 10.47 -17.78
C GLU A 155 -8.55 10.73 -18.63
N ILE A 156 -9.28 9.68 -19.03
CA ILE A 156 -10.50 9.80 -19.84
C ILE A 156 -11.55 10.67 -19.13
N PHE A 157 -11.82 10.42 -17.85
CA PHE A 157 -12.82 11.19 -17.10
C PHE A 157 -12.36 12.63 -16.82
N SER A 158 -11.06 12.84 -16.64
CA SER A 158 -10.50 14.20 -16.52
C SER A 158 -10.66 15.00 -17.80
N ASP A 159 -10.43 14.41 -18.97
CA ASP A 159 -10.60 15.05 -20.27
C ASP A 159 -12.08 15.31 -20.57
N GLU A 160 -12.99 14.39 -20.21
CA GLU A 160 -14.42 14.57 -20.31
C GLU A 160 -14.90 15.74 -19.42
N ALA A 161 -14.43 15.78 -18.16
CA ALA A 161 -14.71 16.88 -17.24
C ALA A 161 -14.20 18.22 -17.79
N ASN A 162 -13.00 18.27 -18.35
CA ASN A 162 -12.44 19.46 -18.99
C ASN A 162 -13.28 19.94 -20.17
N THR A 163 -13.79 19.03 -20.98
CA THR A 163 -14.69 19.33 -22.09
C THR A 163 -16.00 19.95 -21.59
N LEU A 164 -16.58 19.40 -20.53
CA LEU A 164 -17.80 19.93 -19.92
C LEU A 164 -17.56 21.30 -19.27
N ILE A 165 -16.45 21.50 -18.59
CA ILE A 165 -16.04 22.78 -17.98
C ILE A 165 -15.93 23.87 -19.04
N GLN A 166 -15.26 23.58 -20.15
CA GLN A 166 -15.14 24.54 -21.30
C GLN A 166 -16.50 24.83 -21.90
N LYS A 167 -17.36 23.84 -22.09
CA LYS A 167 -18.72 23.98 -22.59
C LYS A 167 -19.57 24.87 -21.67
N ILE A 168 -19.51 24.66 -20.34
CA ILE A 168 -20.24 25.49 -19.35
C ILE A 168 -19.74 26.95 -19.42
N GLY A 169 -18.42 27.16 -19.50
CA GLY A 169 -17.84 28.50 -19.67
C GLY A 169 -18.34 29.23 -20.92
N ALA A 170 -18.35 28.53 -22.07
CA ALA A 170 -18.85 29.09 -23.34
C ALA A 170 -20.34 29.40 -23.27
N LEU A 171 -21.16 28.52 -22.68
CA LEU A 171 -22.59 28.73 -22.50
C LEU A 171 -22.89 29.92 -21.55
N ASN A 172 -22.09 30.07 -20.48
CA ASN A 172 -22.18 31.25 -19.61
C ASN A 172 -21.94 32.55 -20.37
N GLN A 173 -20.92 32.60 -21.24
CA GLN A 173 -20.67 33.79 -22.08
C GLN A 173 -21.84 34.10 -23.04
N GLN A 174 -22.42 33.08 -23.68
CA GLN A 174 -23.58 33.25 -24.54
C GLN A 174 -24.80 33.78 -23.76
N ILE A 175 -25.07 33.23 -22.57
CA ILE A 175 -26.17 33.64 -21.69
C ILE A 175 -25.97 35.12 -21.27
N ALA A 176 -24.76 35.46 -20.80
CA ALA A 176 -24.45 36.83 -20.39
C ALA A 176 -24.62 37.83 -21.55
N GLY A 177 -24.22 37.46 -22.78
CA GLY A 177 -24.41 38.26 -23.97
C GLY A 177 -25.89 38.51 -24.34
N VAL A 178 -26.73 37.48 -24.25
CA VAL A 178 -28.17 37.57 -24.52
C VAL A 178 -28.90 38.39 -23.44
N ASN A 179 -28.59 38.18 -22.17
CA ASN A 179 -29.20 38.90 -21.05
C ASN A 179 -28.84 40.40 -21.06
N GLY A 180 -27.62 40.74 -21.50
CA GLY A 180 -27.21 42.15 -21.72
C GLY A 180 -28.02 42.90 -22.78
N THR A 181 -28.73 42.19 -23.65
CA THR A 181 -29.56 42.78 -24.73
C THR A 181 -31.08 42.78 -24.47
N ASN A 182 -31.53 42.49 -23.23
CA ASN A 182 -32.95 42.39 -22.83
C ASN A 182 -33.78 41.34 -23.60
N ASN A 183 -33.17 40.28 -24.11
CA ASN A 183 -33.81 39.22 -24.88
C ASN A 183 -33.81 37.86 -24.15
N ALA A 184 -34.05 37.87 -22.83
CA ALA A 184 -33.91 36.74 -21.93
C ALA A 184 -34.71 35.48 -22.35
N SER A 185 -35.84 35.64 -23.04
CA SER A 185 -36.64 34.48 -23.50
C SER A 185 -35.98 33.69 -24.64
N ALA A 186 -35.00 34.26 -25.35
CA ALA A 186 -34.27 33.59 -26.42
C ALA A 186 -33.17 32.62 -25.91
N ALA A 187 -32.78 32.71 -24.65
CA ALA A 187 -31.68 31.93 -24.06
C ALA A 187 -32.13 30.62 -23.40
N SER A 188 -33.42 30.29 -23.40
CA SER A 188 -33.96 29.13 -22.66
C SER A 188 -33.29 27.81 -23.05
N GLY A 189 -33.05 27.56 -24.35
CA GLY A 189 -32.32 26.37 -24.82
C GLY A 189 -30.87 26.34 -24.31
N THR A 190 -30.18 27.47 -24.32
CA THR A 190 -28.80 27.61 -23.83
C THR A 190 -28.71 27.34 -22.32
N TYR A 191 -29.71 27.79 -21.55
CA TYR A 191 -29.81 27.47 -20.14
C TYR A 191 -29.98 25.96 -19.90
N ASN A 192 -30.84 25.26 -20.68
CA ASN A 192 -31.04 23.84 -20.58
C ASN A 192 -29.77 23.06 -20.90
N GLU A 193 -29.06 23.45 -21.96
CA GLU A 193 -27.76 22.83 -22.31
C GLU A 193 -26.71 23.03 -21.24
N ARG A 194 -26.64 24.22 -20.64
CA ARG A 194 -25.72 24.48 -19.54
C ARG A 194 -26.03 23.63 -18.30
N ASP A 195 -27.30 23.62 -17.88
CA ASP A 195 -27.72 22.90 -16.68
C ASP A 195 -27.56 21.40 -16.89
N LYS A 196 -27.76 20.90 -18.13
CA LYS A 196 -27.38 19.52 -18.47
C LYS A 196 -25.87 19.29 -18.37
N ALA A 197 -25.04 20.17 -18.94
CA ALA A 197 -23.58 20.03 -18.85
C ALA A 197 -23.08 20.08 -17.39
N ILE A 198 -23.73 20.87 -16.52
CA ILE A 198 -23.44 20.89 -15.08
C ILE A 198 -23.81 19.54 -14.43
N ARG A 199 -24.97 18.95 -14.77
CA ARG A 199 -25.37 17.64 -14.27
C ARG A 199 -24.41 16.55 -14.77
N ASP A 200 -24.08 16.55 -16.07
CA ASP A 200 -23.12 15.58 -16.64
C ASP A 200 -21.75 15.72 -15.96
N LEU A 201 -21.30 16.94 -15.62
CA LEU A 201 -20.08 17.16 -14.83
C LEU A 201 -20.19 16.62 -13.41
N SER A 202 -21.40 16.70 -12.78
CA SER A 202 -21.61 16.17 -11.45
C SER A 202 -21.52 14.63 -11.37
N GLU A 203 -21.67 13.92 -12.48
CA GLU A 203 -21.39 12.47 -12.54
C GLU A 203 -19.90 12.17 -12.43
N LEU A 204 -19.05 13.07 -12.95
CA LEU A 204 -17.60 12.87 -13.00
C LEU A 204 -16.91 13.33 -11.73
N ILE A 205 -17.38 14.43 -11.13
CA ILE A 205 -16.81 15.05 -9.94
C ILE A 205 -17.89 15.78 -9.15
N ASP A 206 -17.78 15.85 -7.84
CA ASP A 206 -18.71 16.63 -7.03
C ASP A 206 -18.53 18.13 -7.23
N ILE A 207 -19.66 18.80 -7.42
CA ILE A 207 -19.68 20.22 -7.72
C ILE A 207 -20.75 20.97 -6.95
N GLU A 208 -20.45 22.22 -6.65
CA GLU A 208 -21.40 23.20 -6.16
C GLU A 208 -21.56 24.35 -7.13
N THR A 209 -22.77 24.90 -7.24
CA THR A 209 -23.06 25.99 -8.15
C THR A 209 -23.52 27.23 -7.40
N LEU A 210 -23.02 28.40 -7.84
CA LEU A 210 -23.47 29.72 -7.36
C LEU A 210 -23.94 30.58 -8.56
N ASP A 211 -24.96 31.38 -8.30
CA ASP A 211 -25.43 32.32 -9.32
C ASP A 211 -24.45 33.49 -9.44
N GLY A 212 -24.02 33.72 -10.68
CA GLY A 212 -23.21 34.84 -11.07
C GLY A 212 -24.05 35.97 -11.68
N PRO A 213 -23.42 37.11 -12.00
CA PRO A 213 -24.08 38.21 -12.68
C PRO A 213 -24.56 37.81 -14.09
N ASN A 214 -25.56 38.51 -14.61
CA ASN A 214 -26.09 38.30 -15.96
C ASN A 214 -26.58 36.87 -16.27
N GLY A 215 -26.98 36.10 -15.24
CA GLY A 215 -27.48 34.73 -15.42
C GLY A 215 -26.41 33.67 -15.60
N GLU A 216 -25.13 33.99 -15.36
CA GLU A 216 -24.06 33.02 -15.32
C GLU A 216 -24.23 32.06 -14.14
N LYS A 217 -23.71 30.86 -14.25
CA LYS A 217 -23.53 29.90 -13.14
C LYS A 217 -22.02 29.68 -12.90
N LEU A 218 -21.55 30.02 -11.73
CA LEU A 218 -20.20 29.70 -11.29
C LEU A 218 -20.20 28.27 -10.77
N VAL A 219 -19.17 27.48 -11.08
CA VAL A 219 -19.04 26.09 -10.65
C VAL A 219 -17.78 25.94 -9.83
N PHE A 220 -17.94 25.35 -8.66
CA PHE A 220 -16.87 25.03 -7.72
C PHE A 220 -16.84 23.52 -7.50
N MET A 221 -15.71 22.98 -7.16
CA MET A 221 -15.61 21.62 -6.61
C MET A 221 -16.20 21.59 -5.20
N GLY A 222 -16.61 20.43 -4.72
CA GLY A 222 -17.06 20.24 -3.34
C GLY A 222 -16.00 20.58 -2.29
N SER A 223 -14.72 20.54 -2.67
CA SER A 223 -13.56 20.99 -1.88
C SER A 223 -13.38 22.52 -1.86
N GLY A 224 -14.07 23.26 -2.75
CA GLY A 224 -14.12 24.72 -2.78
C GLY A 224 -13.35 25.40 -3.92
N GLU A 225 -12.56 24.67 -4.70
CA GLU A 225 -11.80 25.22 -5.83
C GLU A 225 -12.75 25.59 -6.98
N ALA A 226 -12.53 26.75 -7.60
CA ALA A 226 -13.33 27.21 -8.72
C ALA A 226 -12.90 26.51 -10.02
N VAL A 227 -13.85 25.87 -10.71
CA VAL A 227 -13.62 25.27 -12.04
C VAL A 227 -14.21 26.12 -13.16
N VAL A 228 -15.37 26.76 -12.95
CA VAL A 228 -15.93 27.77 -13.87
C VAL A 228 -16.19 29.06 -13.11
N MET A 229 -15.60 30.14 -13.60
CA MET A 229 -15.64 31.47 -12.99
C MET A 229 -16.44 32.43 -13.83
N GLN A 230 -16.52 33.66 -13.34
CA GLN A 230 -17.19 34.79 -14.03
C GLN A 230 -16.58 35.06 -15.40
N ASN A 231 -17.39 35.58 -16.33
CA ASN A 231 -17.04 35.87 -17.73
C ASN A 231 -16.59 34.62 -18.51
N GLY A 232 -17.07 33.44 -18.13
CA GLY A 232 -16.73 32.18 -18.79
C GLY A 232 -15.28 31.74 -18.65
N SER A 233 -14.53 32.32 -17.70
CA SER A 233 -13.18 31.84 -17.37
C SER A 233 -13.27 30.48 -16.66
N PHE A 234 -12.27 29.63 -16.85
CA PHE A 234 -12.26 28.27 -16.28
C PHE A 234 -10.86 27.82 -15.94
N ASN A 235 -10.78 26.84 -15.04
CA ASN A 235 -9.61 26.06 -14.72
C ASN A 235 -9.82 24.62 -15.19
N LEU A 236 -8.76 23.93 -15.57
CA LEU A 236 -8.81 22.58 -16.12
C LEU A 236 -8.07 21.58 -15.21
N PHE A 237 -8.53 20.35 -15.23
CA PHE A 237 -7.86 19.26 -14.55
C PHE A 237 -6.64 18.77 -15.34
N SER A 238 -5.61 18.37 -14.63
CA SER A 238 -4.46 17.66 -15.17
C SER A 238 -4.11 16.48 -14.27
N MET A 239 -3.61 15.41 -14.88
CA MET A 239 -3.18 14.21 -14.15
C MET A 239 -1.65 14.20 -14.14
N ARG A 240 -1.07 14.28 -12.95
CA ARG A 240 0.40 14.27 -12.77
C ARG A 240 0.76 13.43 -11.55
N GLY A 241 1.88 12.69 -11.64
CA GLY A 241 2.50 12.01 -10.51
C GLY A 241 3.77 12.75 -10.09
N ASP A 242 3.89 13.02 -8.80
CA ASP A 242 5.11 13.53 -8.17
C ASP A 242 5.18 12.98 -6.74
N PRO A 243 6.18 12.17 -6.39
CA PRO A 243 7.39 11.87 -7.15
C PRO A 243 7.26 10.67 -8.12
N ASP A 244 6.23 9.82 -7.98
CA ASP A 244 6.04 8.63 -8.82
C ASP A 244 5.20 8.98 -10.07
N PRO A 245 5.79 8.99 -11.28
CA PRO A 245 5.03 9.32 -12.49
C PRO A 245 3.94 8.29 -12.83
N ASN A 246 3.99 7.07 -12.27
CA ASN A 246 2.98 6.03 -12.44
C ASN A 246 1.84 6.11 -11.42
N PHE A 247 1.94 6.99 -10.44
CA PHE A 247 0.91 7.25 -9.46
C PHE A 247 0.28 8.62 -9.74
N LYS A 248 -0.73 8.63 -10.63
CA LYS A 248 -1.35 9.88 -11.10
C LYS A 248 -2.29 10.46 -10.06
N GLU A 249 -2.11 11.75 -9.79
CA GLU A 249 -2.93 12.56 -8.90
C GLU A 249 -3.67 13.62 -9.71
N LEU A 250 -4.90 13.93 -9.28
CA LEU A 250 -5.69 14.99 -9.89
C LEU A 250 -5.18 16.34 -9.40
N ARG A 251 -4.84 17.22 -10.32
CA ARG A 251 -4.44 18.61 -10.07
C ARG A 251 -5.30 19.57 -10.86
N LEU A 252 -5.47 20.78 -10.36
CA LEU A 252 -6.20 21.84 -11.03
C LEU A 252 -5.21 22.87 -11.56
N ASP A 253 -5.11 22.99 -12.89
CA ASP A 253 -4.30 23.98 -13.56
C ASP A 253 -5.04 25.32 -13.55
N VAL A 254 -4.57 26.25 -12.73
CA VAL A 254 -5.15 27.57 -12.56
C VAL A 254 -4.46 28.61 -13.45
N ASN A 255 -5.20 29.68 -13.77
CA ASN A 255 -4.70 30.79 -14.57
C ASN A 255 -4.13 30.35 -15.96
N GLY A 256 -4.80 29.40 -16.61
CA GLY A 256 -4.38 28.88 -17.92
C GLY A 256 -3.02 28.17 -17.88
N GLY A 257 -2.70 27.48 -16.79
CA GLY A 257 -1.43 26.76 -16.60
C GLY A 257 -0.22 27.65 -16.31
N LYS A 258 -0.42 28.93 -16.02
CA LYS A 258 0.65 29.89 -15.72
C LYS A 258 1.03 29.93 -14.23
N ALA A 259 0.20 29.35 -13.38
CA ALA A 259 0.48 29.18 -11.95
C ALA A 259 0.85 27.72 -11.64
N VAL A 260 1.42 27.49 -10.45
CA VAL A 260 1.64 26.12 -9.96
C VAL A 260 0.28 25.43 -9.85
N PRO A 261 0.09 24.22 -10.41
CA PRO A 261 -1.15 23.48 -10.30
C PRO A 261 -1.53 23.27 -8.83
N LEU A 262 -2.80 23.45 -8.51
CA LEU A 262 -3.31 23.15 -7.19
C LEU A 262 -3.50 21.65 -7.04
N GLU A 263 -3.03 21.12 -5.93
CA GLU A 263 -3.29 19.75 -5.52
C GLU A 263 -4.73 19.61 -5.04
N VAL A 264 -5.45 18.62 -5.56
CA VAL A 264 -6.84 18.37 -5.19
C VAL A 264 -6.89 17.25 -4.16
N ASP A 265 -7.53 17.50 -3.03
CA ASP A 265 -7.70 16.51 -1.97
C ASP A 265 -8.62 15.37 -2.44
N ALA A 266 -8.02 14.25 -2.88
CA ALA A 266 -8.72 13.09 -3.38
C ALA A 266 -9.73 12.49 -2.37
N SER A 267 -9.50 12.66 -1.07
CA SER A 267 -10.38 12.11 -0.01
C SER A 267 -11.76 12.77 0.05
N LYS A 268 -11.86 13.99 -0.48
CA LYS A 268 -13.10 14.77 -0.52
C LYS A 268 -13.85 14.65 -1.83
N LEU A 269 -13.25 14.05 -2.85
CA LEU A 269 -13.86 13.94 -4.16
C LEU A 269 -14.96 12.88 -4.19
N LYS A 270 -16.04 13.19 -4.91
CA LYS A 270 -17.11 12.28 -5.29
C LYS A 270 -17.18 12.16 -6.82
N GLY A 271 -18.22 11.56 -7.36
CA GLY A 271 -18.33 11.28 -8.78
C GLY A 271 -17.44 10.11 -9.20
N LYS A 272 -17.40 9.81 -10.49
CA LYS A 272 -16.62 8.70 -11.06
C LYS A 272 -15.12 8.82 -10.75
N ILE A 273 -14.57 10.05 -10.85
CA ILE A 273 -13.15 10.32 -10.54
C ILE A 273 -12.85 10.01 -9.07
N GLY A 274 -13.67 10.52 -8.15
CA GLY A 274 -13.52 10.23 -6.72
C GLY A 274 -13.63 8.75 -6.41
N GLY A 275 -14.57 8.02 -7.06
CA GLY A 275 -14.74 6.57 -6.90
C GLY A 275 -13.52 5.77 -7.34
N LEU A 276 -12.88 6.14 -8.46
CA LEU A 276 -11.64 5.51 -8.94
C LEU A 276 -10.45 5.78 -8.00
N LEU A 277 -10.31 7.02 -7.54
CA LEU A 277 -9.24 7.40 -6.61
C LEU A 277 -9.39 6.65 -5.28
N ALA A 278 -10.61 6.61 -4.73
CA ALA A 278 -10.90 5.86 -3.51
C ALA A 278 -10.64 4.35 -3.68
N PHE A 279 -11.07 3.75 -4.80
CA PHE A 279 -10.79 2.34 -5.09
C PHE A 279 -9.27 2.05 -5.14
N ARG A 280 -8.49 2.90 -5.82
CA ARG A 280 -7.04 2.79 -5.87
C ARG A 280 -6.44 2.86 -4.47
N ASP A 281 -6.88 3.86 -3.70
CA ASP A 281 -6.27 4.22 -2.42
C ASP A 281 -6.69 3.28 -1.28
N ASP A 282 -7.93 2.81 -1.27
CA ASP A 282 -8.47 2.00 -0.17
C ASP A 282 -8.34 0.48 -0.42
N ILE A 283 -8.15 0.04 -1.68
CA ILE A 283 -8.06 -1.39 -2.03
C ILE A 283 -6.75 -1.74 -2.73
N LEU A 284 -6.41 -1.09 -3.85
CA LEU A 284 -5.29 -1.56 -4.69
C LEU A 284 -3.93 -1.38 -4.02
N VAL A 285 -3.65 -0.18 -3.50
CA VAL A 285 -2.33 0.12 -2.91
C VAL A 285 -2.12 -0.65 -1.60
N PRO A 286 -3.08 -0.70 -0.66
CA PRO A 286 -2.95 -1.55 0.52
C PRO A 286 -2.75 -3.02 0.20
N ALA A 287 -3.48 -3.57 -0.79
CA ALA A 287 -3.31 -4.96 -1.21
C ALA A 287 -1.90 -5.22 -1.76
N GLN A 288 -1.40 -4.34 -2.62
CA GLN A 288 -0.04 -4.45 -3.19
C GLN A 288 1.03 -4.41 -2.10
N ASN A 289 0.92 -3.46 -1.15
CA ASN A 289 1.87 -3.31 -0.05
C ASN A 289 1.86 -4.51 0.90
N GLN A 290 0.68 -5.07 1.23
CA GLN A 290 0.58 -6.23 2.11
C GLN A 290 1.13 -7.51 1.46
N ILE A 291 0.88 -7.73 0.16
CA ILE A 291 1.47 -8.88 -0.58
C ILE A 291 3.00 -8.77 -0.57
N GLY A 292 3.55 -7.60 -0.87
CA GLY A 292 4.99 -7.36 -0.86
C GLY A 292 5.61 -7.51 0.52
N GLN A 293 4.97 -6.95 1.54
CA GLN A 293 5.39 -7.12 2.94
C GLN A 293 5.49 -8.59 3.34
N MET A 294 4.45 -9.38 3.06
CA MET A 294 4.45 -10.82 3.35
C MET A 294 5.58 -11.54 2.62
N GLY A 295 5.80 -11.21 1.35
CA GLY A 295 6.89 -11.77 0.56
C GLY A 295 8.28 -11.44 1.11
N LEU A 296 8.51 -10.17 1.46
CA LEU A 296 9.78 -9.72 2.04
C LEU A 296 10.05 -10.34 3.41
N ALA A 297 9.04 -10.36 4.27
CA ALA A 297 9.16 -10.97 5.61
C ALA A 297 9.44 -12.48 5.53
N LEU A 298 8.77 -13.19 4.61
CA LEU A 298 9.01 -14.62 4.38
C LEU A 298 10.42 -14.86 3.83
N ALA A 299 10.82 -14.12 2.81
CA ALA A 299 12.13 -14.27 2.17
C ALA A 299 13.28 -14.01 3.17
N ASP A 300 13.17 -12.93 3.95
CA ASP A 300 14.17 -12.59 4.96
C ASP A 300 14.22 -13.65 6.08
N ALA A 301 13.08 -14.00 6.67
CA ALA A 301 13.04 -14.99 7.75
C ALA A 301 13.58 -16.37 7.30
N PHE A 302 13.25 -16.79 6.07
CA PHE A 302 13.72 -18.04 5.50
C PHE A 302 15.23 -18.02 5.24
N ASN A 303 15.75 -16.93 4.65
CA ASN A 303 17.19 -16.74 4.43
C ASN A 303 17.96 -16.74 5.74
N GLN A 304 17.50 -15.97 6.73
CA GLN A 304 18.17 -15.90 8.04
C GLN A 304 18.24 -17.28 8.70
N GLN A 305 17.14 -18.05 8.69
CA GLN A 305 17.16 -19.37 9.26
C GLN A 305 18.01 -20.35 8.45
N ASN A 306 18.01 -20.25 7.11
CA ASN A 306 18.86 -21.09 6.27
C ASN A 306 20.35 -20.84 6.53
N HIS A 307 20.77 -19.58 6.75
CA HIS A 307 22.16 -19.21 7.11
C HIS A 307 22.64 -19.90 8.39
N LEU A 308 21.76 -20.15 9.36
CA LEU A 308 22.10 -20.77 10.63
C LEU A 308 22.32 -22.29 10.53
N GLY A 309 22.02 -22.88 9.37
CA GLY A 309 22.13 -24.30 9.12
C GLY A 309 23.31 -24.69 8.24
N MET A 310 23.36 -25.98 7.97
CA MET A 310 24.30 -26.63 7.07
C MET A 310 23.54 -27.32 5.94
N ASP A 311 24.00 -27.11 4.69
CA ASP A 311 23.43 -27.66 3.47
C ASP A 311 23.76 -29.15 3.26
N ALA A 312 23.23 -29.76 2.18
CA ALA A 312 23.48 -31.16 1.85
C ALA A 312 24.94 -31.44 1.43
N ASN A 313 25.73 -30.44 1.15
CA ASN A 313 27.14 -30.55 0.79
C ASN A 313 28.09 -30.29 1.99
N GLY A 314 27.52 -30.11 3.19
CA GLY A 314 28.29 -29.81 4.41
C GLY A 314 28.81 -28.37 4.45
N LYS A 315 28.23 -27.43 3.70
CA LYS A 315 28.55 -26.01 3.72
C LYS A 315 27.53 -25.28 4.61
N LEU A 316 27.91 -24.14 5.15
CA LEU A 316 26.97 -23.23 5.81
C LEU A 316 25.95 -22.74 4.78
N GLY A 317 24.67 -22.61 5.20
CA GLY A 317 23.58 -22.19 4.35
C GLY A 317 23.77 -20.77 3.79
N GLY A 318 23.24 -20.52 2.61
CA GLY A 318 23.21 -19.23 1.94
C GLY A 318 21.78 -18.73 1.74
N ASP A 319 21.63 -17.64 0.97
CA ASP A 319 20.33 -17.14 0.60
C ASP A 319 19.57 -18.11 -0.32
N ILE A 320 18.33 -18.39 0.02
CA ILE A 320 17.37 -19.12 -0.81
C ILE A 320 16.59 -18.13 -1.69
N PHE A 321 16.20 -16.99 -1.13
CA PHE A 321 15.46 -15.94 -1.81
C PHE A 321 16.34 -14.72 -2.06
N THR A 322 16.21 -14.12 -3.23
CA THR A 322 16.78 -12.82 -3.56
C THR A 322 15.77 -11.74 -3.17
N ILE A 323 16.16 -10.88 -2.24
CA ILE A 323 15.36 -9.73 -1.80
C ILE A 323 15.69 -8.53 -2.70
N PRO A 324 14.69 -7.89 -3.34
CA PRO A 324 14.93 -6.78 -4.24
C PRO A 324 15.34 -5.50 -3.49
N THR A 325 16.00 -4.61 -4.23
CA THR A 325 16.30 -3.24 -3.79
C THR A 325 15.41 -2.28 -4.54
N ALA A 326 14.60 -1.49 -3.84
CA ALA A 326 13.76 -0.44 -4.39
C ALA A 326 14.55 0.87 -4.52
N LYS A 327 14.35 1.59 -5.63
CA LYS A 327 14.89 2.94 -5.81
C LYS A 327 13.90 3.97 -5.30
N GLY A 328 14.39 4.97 -4.56
CA GLY A 328 13.57 6.09 -4.12
C GLY A 328 13.22 7.02 -5.27
N PHE A 329 11.96 7.39 -5.35
CA PHE A 329 11.45 8.41 -6.27
C PHE A 329 11.76 9.79 -5.71
N ALA A 330 12.54 10.57 -6.45
CA ALA A 330 12.91 11.93 -6.05
C ALA A 330 11.77 12.92 -6.36
N TYR A 331 11.39 13.76 -5.40
CA TYR A 331 10.43 14.84 -5.65
C TYR A 331 11.00 15.90 -6.60
N GLN A 332 10.16 16.48 -7.44
CA GLN A 332 10.57 17.52 -8.40
C GLN A 332 11.15 18.78 -7.73
N ALA A 333 10.78 19.02 -6.48
CA ALA A 333 11.27 20.15 -5.70
C ALA A 333 12.70 19.96 -5.15
N ASN A 334 13.29 18.77 -5.27
CA ASN A 334 14.64 18.51 -4.80
C ASN A 334 15.67 19.37 -5.52
N THR A 335 16.67 19.84 -4.79
CA THR A 335 17.72 20.73 -5.29
C THR A 335 19.09 20.09 -5.31
N GLY A 336 19.28 18.99 -4.56
CA GLY A 336 20.50 18.20 -4.54
C GLY A 336 20.60 17.17 -5.66
N SER A 337 21.71 16.43 -5.68
CA SER A 337 21.96 15.32 -6.61
C SER A 337 21.87 13.95 -5.94
N ALA A 338 21.28 13.89 -4.75
CA ALA A 338 21.17 12.66 -4.00
C ALA A 338 20.27 11.63 -4.68
N GLY A 339 20.56 10.36 -4.44
CA GLY A 339 19.71 9.23 -4.73
C GLY A 339 19.61 8.36 -3.48
N VAL A 340 18.45 7.76 -3.26
CA VAL A 340 18.20 6.86 -2.15
C VAL A 340 17.72 5.53 -2.69
N SER A 341 18.19 4.42 -2.15
CA SER A 341 17.64 3.10 -2.40
C SER A 341 17.43 2.37 -1.08
N ALA A 342 16.48 1.45 -1.06
CA ALA A 342 16.10 0.69 0.13
C ALA A 342 16.00 -0.79 -0.16
N THR A 343 16.40 -1.60 0.81
CA THR A 343 16.15 -3.03 0.86
C THR A 343 15.76 -3.40 2.29
N VAL A 344 15.39 -4.65 2.52
CA VAL A 344 15.19 -5.17 3.87
C VAL A 344 16.54 -5.37 4.54
N GLU A 345 16.70 -4.86 5.75
CA GLU A 345 17.87 -5.19 6.58
C GLU A 345 17.82 -6.66 6.98
N PRO A 346 18.90 -7.44 6.74
CA PRO A 346 18.91 -8.87 7.04
C PRO A 346 18.48 -9.19 8.48
N GLY A 347 17.49 -10.06 8.64
CA GLY A 347 16.89 -10.44 9.93
C GLY A 347 15.89 -9.42 10.49
N LYS A 348 15.51 -8.41 9.72
CA LYS A 348 14.56 -7.37 10.13
C LYS A 348 13.29 -7.30 9.27
N GLY A 349 13.08 -8.26 8.39
CA GLY A 349 11.90 -8.29 7.51
C GLY A 349 10.59 -8.30 8.28
N SER A 350 10.54 -8.93 9.45
CA SER A 350 9.36 -8.90 10.32
C SER A 350 9.03 -7.51 10.90
N ASN A 351 9.97 -6.58 10.89
CA ASN A 351 9.76 -5.21 11.37
C ASN A 351 9.21 -4.26 10.30
N LEU A 352 9.11 -4.71 9.05
CA LEU A 352 8.63 -3.91 7.94
C LEU A 352 7.10 -3.79 7.99
N PRO A 353 6.50 -2.59 8.11
CA PRO A 353 5.06 -2.39 7.98
C PRO A 353 4.63 -2.36 6.51
N ALA A 354 3.34 -2.57 6.23
CA ALA A 354 2.76 -2.47 4.88
C ALA A 354 2.53 -1.00 4.48
N SER A 355 3.57 -0.17 4.50
CA SER A 355 3.52 1.27 4.20
C SER A 355 4.60 1.67 3.22
N ASP A 356 4.44 2.83 2.62
CA ASP A 356 5.50 3.55 1.91
C ASP A 356 6.28 4.41 2.91
N PHE A 357 7.41 4.94 2.48
CA PHE A 357 8.24 5.79 3.34
C PHE A 357 8.66 7.05 2.59
N ILE A 358 8.69 8.19 3.30
CA ILE A 358 9.33 9.42 2.83
C ILE A 358 10.61 9.61 3.60
N VAL A 359 11.73 9.65 2.88
CA VAL A 359 13.05 9.95 3.42
C VAL A 359 13.36 11.40 3.09
N THR A 360 13.61 12.23 4.12
CA THR A 360 13.88 13.67 3.98
C THR A 360 15.25 14.00 4.57
N TYR A 361 16.09 14.67 3.81
CA TYR A 361 17.36 15.19 4.32
C TYR A 361 17.11 16.31 5.34
N THR A 362 17.75 16.21 6.52
CA THR A 362 17.65 17.22 7.58
C THR A 362 18.74 18.30 7.44
N ALA A 363 18.71 19.32 8.28
CA ALA A 363 19.77 20.32 8.37
C ALA A 363 21.10 19.76 8.91
N ASN A 364 21.06 18.60 9.58
CA ASN A 364 22.25 17.96 10.11
C ASN A 364 22.96 17.18 9.01
N PRO A 365 24.28 17.32 8.86
CA PRO A 365 25.06 16.53 7.91
C PRO A 365 24.92 15.02 8.19
N ASN A 366 24.72 14.24 7.13
CA ASN A 366 24.59 12.79 7.20
C ASN A 366 23.40 12.27 8.03
N GLU A 367 22.33 13.06 8.14
CA GLU A 367 21.11 12.67 8.84
C GLU A 367 19.89 12.83 7.94
N VAL A 368 18.99 11.88 8.03
CA VAL A 368 17.70 11.93 7.37
C VAL A 368 16.58 11.63 8.35
N SER A 369 15.40 12.12 8.05
CA SER A 369 14.14 11.74 8.68
C SER A 369 13.45 10.69 7.83
N ILE A 370 13.05 9.56 8.40
CA ILE A 370 12.31 8.47 7.77
C ILE A 370 10.89 8.52 8.32
N GLN A 371 9.92 8.81 7.46
CA GLN A 371 8.52 8.93 7.80
C GLN A 371 7.73 7.83 7.12
N PRO A 372 7.14 6.86 7.87
CA PRO A 372 6.17 5.94 7.28
C PRO A 372 4.90 6.72 6.91
N VAL A 373 4.43 6.49 5.69
CA VAL A 373 3.29 7.20 5.11
C VAL A 373 2.29 6.21 4.51
N ASP A 374 1.04 6.66 4.43
CA ASP A 374 0.04 5.98 3.61
C ASP A 374 0.29 6.25 2.12
N ASN A 375 -0.58 5.71 1.28
CA ASN A 375 -0.54 5.88 -0.16
C ASN A 375 -0.81 7.33 -0.65
N LYS A 376 -1.32 8.21 0.22
CA LYS A 376 -1.55 9.64 -0.04
C LYS A 376 -0.38 10.51 0.43
N GLY A 377 0.66 9.90 1.02
CA GLY A 377 1.77 10.61 1.62
C GLY A 377 1.48 11.16 3.02
N GLU A 378 0.32 10.82 3.62
CA GLU A 378 -0.01 11.24 4.97
C GLU A 378 0.74 10.40 6.02
N PRO A 379 1.26 11.02 7.08
CA PRO A 379 2.01 10.31 8.12
C PRO A 379 1.16 9.26 8.84
N LEU A 380 1.63 8.01 8.89
CA LEU A 380 1.01 6.93 9.67
C LEU A 380 1.47 6.89 11.13
N GLY A 381 2.56 7.58 11.46
CA GLY A 381 3.13 7.61 12.81
C GLY A 381 4.20 8.69 12.94
N ALA A 382 5.00 8.62 13.99
CA ALA A 382 6.12 9.55 14.17
C ALA A 382 7.25 9.27 13.17
N ALA A 383 7.88 10.32 12.68
CA ALA A 383 9.11 10.19 11.91
C ALA A 383 10.26 9.76 12.82
N THR A 384 11.16 8.95 12.28
CA THR A 384 12.39 8.53 12.93
C THR A 384 13.58 9.22 12.26
N THR A 385 14.51 9.76 13.04
CA THR A 385 15.78 10.30 12.51
C THR A 385 16.86 9.23 12.54
N ALA A 386 17.64 9.15 11.48
CA ALA A 386 18.74 8.21 11.33
C ALA A 386 19.94 8.85 10.68
N THR A 387 21.13 8.45 11.13
CA THR A 387 22.41 8.91 10.55
C THR A 387 22.94 7.87 9.58
N PHE A 388 23.53 8.32 8.47
CA PHE A 388 24.23 7.42 7.55
C PHE A 388 25.74 7.50 7.69
N VAL A 389 26.37 6.34 7.70
CA VAL A 389 27.82 6.17 7.78
C VAL A 389 28.29 5.44 6.52
N GLY A 390 29.22 6.04 5.79
CA GLY A 390 29.66 5.47 4.51
C GLY A 390 28.58 5.38 3.43
N GLY A 391 27.49 6.16 3.58
CA GLY A 391 26.33 6.11 2.68
C GLY A 391 25.27 5.08 3.07
N GLU A 392 25.40 4.40 4.21
CA GLU A 392 24.45 3.37 4.65
C GLU A 392 23.74 3.75 5.95
N ILE A 393 22.45 3.44 6.01
CA ILE A 393 21.61 3.46 7.22
C ILE A 393 21.18 2.03 7.50
N ASN A 394 21.56 1.53 8.66
CA ASN A 394 21.20 0.23 9.19
C ASN A 394 21.18 0.26 10.72
N SER A 395 20.73 -0.80 11.36
CA SER A 395 20.63 -0.88 12.82
C SER A 395 21.98 -0.84 13.54
N ALA A 396 23.06 -1.26 12.89
CA ALA A 396 24.41 -1.18 13.46
C ALA A 396 24.89 0.27 13.60
N ASN A 397 24.55 1.13 12.64
CA ASN A 397 24.88 2.55 12.65
C ASN A 397 23.88 3.39 13.48
N ASN A 398 22.69 2.84 13.75
CA ASN A 398 21.60 3.51 14.48
C ASN A 398 21.03 2.61 15.58
N PRO A 399 21.84 2.26 16.61
CA PRO A 399 21.40 1.32 17.65
C PRO A 399 20.22 1.89 18.45
N GLY A 400 19.19 1.06 18.64
CA GLY A 400 17.98 1.43 19.38
C GLY A 400 16.98 2.30 18.62
N VAL A 401 17.23 2.59 17.34
CA VAL A 401 16.33 3.32 16.46
C VAL A 401 15.49 2.33 15.67
N ASP A 402 14.16 2.51 15.64
CA ASP A 402 13.28 1.71 14.76
C ASP A 402 13.39 2.24 13.32
N LEU A 403 14.14 1.52 12.49
CA LEU A 403 14.28 1.79 11.06
C LEU A 403 13.21 1.10 10.22
N PHE A 404 12.16 0.56 10.83
CA PHE A 404 11.07 -0.15 10.17
C PHE A 404 11.53 -1.35 9.32
N GLY A 405 12.63 -1.99 9.70
CA GLY A 405 13.21 -3.12 8.94
C GLY A 405 13.94 -2.71 7.66
N LEU A 406 14.15 -1.42 7.43
CA LEU A 406 14.82 -0.91 6.23
C LEU A 406 16.34 -0.82 6.41
N GLN A 407 17.06 -1.19 5.37
CA GLN A 407 18.41 -0.76 5.11
C GLN A 407 18.39 0.23 3.94
N LEU A 408 18.90 1.45 4.15
CA LEU A 408 18.94 2.47 3.12
C LEU A 408 20.36 2.70 2.64
N THR A 409 20.52 2.90 1.33
CA THR A 409 21.78 3.32 0.71
C THR A 409 21.59 4.71 0.12
N MET A 410 22.44 5.63 0.57
CA MET A 410 22.45 7.04 0.20
C MET A 410 23.59 7.28 -0.79
N ALA A 411 23.30 7.87 -1.94
CA ALA A 411 24.28 8.19 -2.98
C ALA A 411 24.19 9.67 -3.35
N GLY A 412 25.33 10.28 -3.72
CA GLY A 412 25.35 11.69 -4.09
C GLY A 412 25.22 12.66 -2.89
N ALA A 413 24.96 13.92 -3.16
CA ALA A 413 24.82 14.97 -2.16
C ALA A 413 23.37 15.44 -2.09
N GLY A 414 22.73 15.28 -0.93
CA GLY A 414 21.41 15.81 -0.64
C GLY A 414 21.50 17.18 0.04
N ASN A 415 20.56 18.04 -0.25
CA ASN A 415 20.36 19.30 0.43
C ASN A 415 19.24 19.16 1.47
N GLU A 416 19.25 20.04 2.48
CA GLU A 416 18.16 20.12 3.46
C GLU A 416 16.82 20.25 2.76
N GLY A 417 15.86 19.40 3.15
CA GLY A 417 14.52 19.38 2.58
C GLY A 417 14.35 18.53 1.32
N ASP A 418 15.42 17.98 0.73
CA ASP A 418 15.29 17.00 -0.36
C ASP A 418 14.55 15.75 0.13
N LYS A 419 13.56 15.30 -0.64
CA LYS A 419 12.65 14.20 -0.29
C LYS A 419 12.69 13.08 -1.31
N PHE A 420 12.54 11.86 -0.82
CA PHE A 420 12.46 10.65 -1.64
C PHE A 420 11.35 9.75 -1.11
N GLN A 421 10.46 9.30 -1.98
CA GLN A 421 9.47 8.28 -1.65
C GLN A 421 10.03 6.89 -1.93
N ILE A 422 9.98 6.02 -0.94
CA ILE A 422 10.41 4.62 -1.02
C ILE A 422 9.15 3.74 -1.05
N LYS A 423 9.03 2.92 -2.08
CA LYS A 423 7.91 1.99 -2.31
C LYS A 423 8.38 0.54 -2.28
N LEU A 424 9.12 0.14 -1.23
CA LEU A 424 9.76 -1.17 -1.15
C LEU A 424 8.74 -2.31 -1.24
N ASN A 425 7.63 -2.22 -0.48
CA ASN A 425 6.61 -3.26 -0.47
C ASN A 425 5.94 -3.44 -1.83
N SER A 426 5.53 -2.35 -2.46
CA SER A 426 4.78 -2.40 -3.71
C SER A 426 5.60 -2.95 -4.88
N GLU A 427 6.93 -2.78 -4.86
CA GLU A 427 7.84 -3.31 -5.88
C GLU A 427 8.29 -4.75 -5.59
N ALA A 428 8.24 -5.18 -4.32
CA ALA A 428 8.83 -6.43 -3.89
C ALA A 428 8.12 -7.66 -4.45
N ALA A 429 6.79 -7.68 -4.42
CA ALA A 429 6.03 -8.89 -4.76
C ALA A 429 6.29 -9.40 -6.19
N ALA A 430 6.61 -8.50 -7.12
CA ALA A 430 6.95 -8.83 -8.50
C ALA A 430 8.46 -9.08 -8.72
N ASN A 431 9.32 -8.77 -7.74
CA ASN A 431 10.78 -8.79 -7.91
C ASN A 431 11.51 -9.75 -6.96
N ILE A 432 10.80 -10.38 -6.02
CA ILE A 432 11.36 -11.49 -5.24
C ILE A 432 11.58 -12.68 -6.17
N SER A 433 12.72 -13.33 -6.06
CA SER A 433 13.06 -14.51 -6.85
C SER A 433 13.85 -15.51 -6.02
N LEU A 434 14.03 -16.74 -6.52
CA LEU A 434 14.95 -17.68 -5.91
C LEU A 434 16.39 -17.33 -6.30
N THR A 435 17.27 -17.31 -5.31
CA THR A 435 18.73 -17.22 -5.52
C THR A 435 19.26 -18.52 -6.13
N THR A 436 18.66 -19.65 -5.73
CA THR A 436 19.01 -20.99 -6.18
C THR A 436 17.75 -21.85 -6.34
N GLY A 437 17.73 -22.70 -7.37
CA GLY A 437 16.70 -23.75 -7.53
C GLY A 437 17.14 -25.13 -7.01
N ARG A 438 18.32 -25.22 -6.40
CA ARG A 438 18.93 -26.49 -6.00
C ARG A 438 18.48 -26.91 -4.60
N GLY A 439 17.87 -28.07 -4.47
CA GLY A 439 17.46 -28.60 -3.18
C GLY A 439 18.62 -28.83 -2.20
N GLU A 440 19.83 -29.07 -2.74
CA GLU A 440 21.02 -29.26 -1.91
C GLU A 440 21.39 -28.03 -1.07
N ASP A 441 21.06 -26.82 -1.53
CA ASP A 441 21.39 -25.57 -0.86
C ASP A 441 20.46 -25.26 0.33
N LEU A 442 19.37 -26.04 0.51
CA LEU A 442 18.51 -25.96 1.67
C LEU A 442 19.23 -26.52 2.91
N ALA A 443 19.44 -25.69 3.92
CA ALA A 443 20.23 -26.03 5.09
C ALA A 443 19.34 -26.63 6.19
N LEU A 444 19.16 -27.94 6.22
CA LEU A 444 18.32 -28.64 7.21
C LEU A 444 19.07 -29.03 8.48
N ALA A 445 20.40 -29.29 8.38
CA ALA A 445 21.22 -29.74 9.49
C ALA A 445 21.68 -28.55 10.35
N SER A 446 21.90 -28.80 11.66
CA SER A 446 22.64 -27.89 12.52
C SER A 446 24.15 -28.01 12.25
N PRO A 447 24.92 -26.90 12.18
CA PRO A 447 26.36 -26.95 11.98
C PRO A 447 27.14 -27.44 13.22
N ILE A 448 26.49 -27.58 14.36
CA ILE A 448 27.09 -28.09 15.61
C ILE A 448 26.46 -29.40 16.03
N ARG A 449 27.25 -30.22 16.69
CA ARG A 449 26.81 -31.47 17.33
C ARG A 449 27.39 -31.56 18.75
N THR A 450 26.58 -31.99 19.69
CA THR A 450 26.95 -32.21 21.10
C THR A 450 26.86 -33.68 21.45
N ALA A 451 27.66 -34.13 22.41
CA ALA A 451 27.62 -35.48 22.92
C ALA A 451 28.02 -35.57 24.41
N ASP A 452 27.36 -36.44 25.15
CA ASP A 452 27.80 -36.88 26.45
C ASP A 452 28.84 -38.00 26.30
N ASP A 453 29.89 -38.03 27.13
CA ASP A 453 30.82 -39.16 27.13
C ASP A 453 30.11 -40.41 27.68
N ILE A 454 30.30 -41.55 27.03
CA ILE A 454 29.68 -42.82 27.40
C ILE A 454 30.10 -43.29 28.81
N ASN A 455 31.20 -42.78 29.31
CA ASN A 455 31.72 -43.12 30.64
C ASN A 455 31.19 -42.19 31.74
N ASN A 456 30.32 -41.23 31.44
CA ASN A 456 29.72 -40.36 32.43
C ASN A 456 28.96 -41.18 33.49
N THR A 457 29.14 -40.83 34.76
CA THR A 457 28.54 -41.53 35.89
C THR A 457 27.44 -40.73 36.58
N GLY A 458 27.38 -39.44 36.37
CA GLY A 458 26.31 -38.56 36.84
C GLY A 458 25.07 -38.58 35.93
N SER A 459 24.07 -37.79 36.30
CA SER A 459 22.86 -37.59 35.49
C SER A 459 22.93 -36.30 34.64
N GLY A 460 24.13 -35.74 34.50
CA GLY A 460 24.35 -34.56 33.66
C GLY A 460 24.18 -34.89 32.17
N ALA A 461 23.55 -33.99 31.42
CA ALA A 461 23.41 -34.10 29.98
C ALA A 461 23.64 -32.75 29.32
N ILE A 462 24.31 -32.75 28.15
CA ILE A 462 24.44 -31.56 27.30
C ILE A 462 23.25 -31.47 26.35
N SER A 463 22.70 -30.27 26.18
CA SER A 463 21.63 -30.03 25.20
C SER A 463 22.15 -30.17 23.75
N ALA A 464 21.24 -30.32 22.80
CA ALA A 464 21.59 -30.38 21.37
C ALA A 464 22.34 -29.13 20.82
N GLY A 465 22.39 -28.07 21.63
CA GLY A 465 22.97 -26.81 21.28
C GLY A 465 22.09 -25.96 20.36
N SER A 466 22.37 -24.67 20.32
CA SER A 466 21.71 -23.70 19.49
C SER A 466 22.75 -22.89 18.72
N VAL A 467 22.38 -22.40 17.52
CA VAL A 467 23.20 -21.51 16.69
C VAL A 467 22.45 -20.20 16.53
N SER A 468 23.06 -19.10 16.89
CA SER A 468 22.52 -17.74 16.77
C SER A 468 23.20 -16.93 15.66
N SER A 469 24.43 -17.28 15.30
CA SER A 469 25.19 -16.63 14.22
C SER A 469 26.30 -17.54 13.72
N VAL A 470 26.45 -17.63 12.42
CA VAL A 470 27.60 -18.32 11.79
C VAL A 470 28.74 -17.36 11.44
N THR A 471 28.56 -16.06 11.63
CA THR A 471 29.52 -15.00 11.32
C THR A 471 30.16 -14.39 12.57
N ALA A 472 29.73 -14.76 13.76
CA ALA A 472 30.19 -14.20 15.04
C ALA A 472 31.56 -14.70 15.50
N GLY A 473 32.31 -15.44 14.69
CA GLY A 473 33.69 -15.85 14.99
C GLY A 473 33.85 -17.29 15.51
N GLY A 474 32.78 -18.00 15.83
CA GLY A 474 32.82 -19.40 16.23
C GLY A 474 32.99 -20.39 15.09
N PHE A 475 32.80 -19.97 13.84
CA PHE A 475 32.93 -20.79 12.64
C PHE A 475 34.01 -20.27 11.70
N THR A 476 34.69 -21.17 10.99
CA THR A 476 35.57 -20.80 9.89
C THR A 476 34.73 -20.65 8.60
N THR A 477 35.06 -19.68 7.77
CA THR A 477 34.47 -19.48 6.43
C THR A 477 35.17 -20.32 5.35
N THR A 478 36.11 -21.19 5.71
CA THR A 478 36.85 -22.08 4.80
C THR A 478 35.93 -23.19 4.26
N THR A 479 36.34 -23.85 3.19
CA THR A 479 35.67 -25.04 2.68
C THR A 479 36.59 -26.26 2.84
N PRO A 480 36.21 -27.26 3.64
CA PRO A 480 34.99 -27.35 4.46
C PRO A 480 35.02 -26.42 5.69
N PRO A 481 33.84 -25.95 6.16
CA PRO A 481 33.75 -25.17 7.38
C PRO A 481 34.08 -26.04 8.60
N ALA A 482 34.50 -25.38 9.69
CA ALA A 482 34.81 -26.00 10.96
C ALA A 482 34.54 -25.02 12.11
N LEU A 483 34.62 -25.48 13.37
CA LEU A 483 34.67 -24.56 14.47
C LEU A 483 36.02 -23.80 14.46
N ALA A 484 35.97 -22.49 14.59
CA ALA A 484 37.16 -21.63 14.50
C ALA A 484 38.22 -21.96 15.56
N ASN A 485 37.77 -22.36 16.76
CA ASN A 485 38.60 -22.70 17.91
C ASN A 485 38.65 -24.22 18.15
N GLY A 486 38.29 -25.04 17.15
CA GLY A 486 38.25 -26.49 17.29
C GLY A 486 37.11 -26.99 18.19
N ASP A 487 37.15 -28.30 18.50
CA ASP A 487 36.12 -28.91 19.29
C ASP A 487 36.20 -28.44 20.76
N ILE A 488 35.05 -28.24 21.38
CA ILE A 488 34.95 -27.83 22.78
C ILE A 488 34.71 -29.05 23.64
N THR A 489 35.50 -29.21 24.67
CA THR A 489 35.29 -30.24 25.69
C THR A 489 35.12 -29.58 27.06
N ILE A 490 34.08 -29.97 27.79
CA ILE A 490 33.81 -29.53 29.15
C ILE A 490 33.83 -30.71 30.09
N VAL A 491 34.66 -30.65 31.13
CA VAL A 491 34.79 -31.71 32.12
C VAL A 491 34.35 -31.19 33.50
N LYS A 492 33.50 -31.92 34.18
CA LYS A 492 33.05 -31.60 35.54
C LYS A 492 34.21 -31.75 36.54
N ALA A 493 34.58 -30.67 37.20
CA ALA A 493 35.60 -30.61 38.24
C ALA A 493 35.00 -30.95 39.63
N ALA A 494 35.86 -31.06 40.66
CA ALA A 494 35.45 -31.50 41.99
C ALA A 494 34.55 -30.54 42.80
N GLY A 495 34.48 -29.25 42.44
CA GLY A 495 33.60 -28.25 43.09
C GLY A 495 32.15 -28.36 42.63
N THR A 496 31.21 -27.73 43.35
CA THR A 496 29.77 -27.84 43.07
C THR A 496 29.40 -27.36 41.64
N ASN A 497 29.96 -26.24 41.22
CA ASN A 497 29.68 -25.63 39.91
C ASN A 497 30.95 -25.48 39.04
N ASP A 498 32.03 -26.18 39.43
CA ASP A 498 33.32 -26.06 38.79
C ASP A 498 33.46 -27.04 37.64
N TYR A 499 33.97 -26.53 36.50
CA TYR A 499 34.24 -27.30 35.30
C TYR A 499 35.58 -26.87 34.72
N LEU A 500 36.09 -27.65 33.81
CA LEU A 500 37.23 -27.34 32.96
C LEU A 500 36.79 -27.30 31.53
N ILE A 501 37.08 -26.21 30.81
CA ILE A 501 36.85 -26.10 29.37
C ILE A 501 38.16 -26.25 28.63
N SER A 502 38.13 -26.95 27.52
CA SER A 502 39.23 -27.09 26.59
C SER A 502 38.74 -26.80 25.18
N ASP A 503 39.40 -25.89 24.49
CA ASP A 503 39.17 -25.53 23.10
C ASP A 503 40.47 -24.97 22.48
N GLY A 504 40.44 -24.41 21.29
CA GLY A 504 41.62 -23.79 20.65
C GLY A 504 42.23 -22.62 21.39
N ASN A 505 41.54 -22.02 22.39
CA ASN A 505 42.06 -20.96 23.23
C ASN A 505 42.83 -21.45 24.47
N GLY A 506 42.65 -22.69 24.83
CA GLY A 506 43.34 -23.29 25.98
C GLY A 506 42.86 -24.68 26.35
N ALA A 507 43.64 -25.38 27.12
CA ALA A 507 43.29 -26.69 27.64
C ALA A 507 43.08 -26.63 29.16
N ASN A 508 42.02 -27.29 29.65
CA ASN A 508 41.67 -27.37 31.06
C ASN A 508 41.56 -26.01 31.78
N VAL A 509 40.99 -25.02 31.09
CA VAL A 509 40.72 -23.70 31.68
C VAL A 509 39.61 -23.83 32.73
N PRO A 510 39.82 -23.45 34.00
CA PRO A 510 38.80 -23.51 35.03
C PRO A 510 37.67 -22.52 34.73
N ILE A 511 36.43 -23.01 34.77
CA ILE A 511 35.21 -22.21 34.59
C ILE A 511 34.19 -22.57 35.65
N THR A 512 33.24 -21.66 35.89
CA THR A 512 32.10 -21.93 36.76
C THR A 512 30.82 -21.84 35.96
N ILE A 513 30.02 -22.90 35.93
CA ILE A 513 28.70 -22.91 35.27
C ILE A 513 27.64 -22.67 36.34
N ALA A 514 27.02 -21.51 36.31
CA ALA A 514 25.96 -21.15 37.25
C ALA A 514 24.69 -21.96 37.00
N PRO A 515 24.01 -22.47 38.06
CA PRO A 515 22.70 -23.08 37.89
C PRO A 515 21.69 -22.06 37.30
N PRO A 516 20.78 -22.48 36.41
CA PRO A 516 20.49 -23.88 36.03
C PRO A 516 21.30 -24.42 34.83
N GLY A 517 22.47 -23.90 34.53
CA GLY A 517 23.33 -24.39 33.45
C GLY A 517 22.85 -24.05 32.04
N LYS A 518 22.11 -22.95 31.87
CA LYS A 518 21.60 -22.47 30.60
C LYS A 518 22.56 -21.49 29.94
N ASN A 519 22.64 -21.53 28.59
CA ASN A 519 23.47 -20.63 27.77
C ASN A 519 24.91 -20.55 28.31
N VAL A 520 25.56 -21.72 28.39
CA VAL A 520 26.84 -21.89 29.09
C VAL A 520 27.91 -20.94 28.54
N LEU A 521 28.08 -20.87 27.21
CA LEU A 521 29.12 -20.04 26.58
C LEU A 521 28.86 -18.54 26.77
N ALA A 522 27.61 -18.10 26.58
CA ALA A 522 27.24 -16.70 26.85
C ALA A 522 27.44 -16.33 28.33
N GLY A 523 27.16 -17.27 29.25
CA GLY A 523 27.37 -17.06 30.69
C GLY A 523 28.83 -16.95 31.10
N LEU A 524 29.76 -17.47 30.31
CA LEU A 524 31.19 -17.41 30.58
C LEU A 524 31.83 -16.08 30.16
N GLY A 525 31.16 -15.31 29.28
CA GLY A 525 31.70 -14.07 28.69
C GLY A 525 32.83 -14.34 27.68
N ALA A 526 33.56 -13.29 27.36
CA ALA A 526 34.61 -13.34 26.32
C ALA A 526 35.72 -14.35 26.66
N PRO A 527 36.20 -15.13 25.67
CA PRO A 527 35.88 -15.08 24.25
C PRO A 527 34.63 -15.89 23.85
N TYR A 528 34.03 -16.65 24.75
CA TYR A 528 33.03 -17.69 24.48
C TYR A 528 31.68 -17.13 24.04
N ASP A 529 31.27 -15.99 24.56
CA ASP A 529 30.02 -15.28 24.21
C ASP A 529 30.01 -14.78 22.76
N GLY A 530 31.16 -14.66 22.11
CA GLY A 530 31.32 -14.27 20.70
C GLY A 530 31.31 -15.44 19.71
N TYR A 531 31.04 -16.69 20.11
CA TYR A 531 31.10 -17.84 19.19
C TYR A 531 29.88 -17.95 18.25
N GLY A 532 28.72 -17.38 18.62
CA GLY A 532 27.50 -17.47 17.83
C GLY A 532 26.78 -18.82 17.92
N PHE A 533 27.16 -19.65 18.85
CA PHE A 533 26.45 -20.87 19.26
C PHE A 533 26.56 -21.05 20.76
N ASP A 534 25.64 -21.82 21.33
CA ASP A 534 25.60 -22.09 22.78
C ASP A 534 24.97 -23.46 23.07
N PHE A 535 25.05 -23.89 24.32
CA PHE A 535 24.44 -25.10 24.80
C PHE A 535 24.11 -24.99 26.29
N ASP A 536 23.29 -25.91 26.76
CA ASP A 536 22.95 -26.06 28.18
C ASP A 536 23.57 -27.35 28.75
N ILE A 537 23.89 -27.34 30.03
CA ILE A 537 24.21 -28.56 30.80
C ILE A 537 23.16 -28.70 31.90
N GLU A 538 22.33 -29.72 31.79
CA GLU A 538 21.24 -30.00 32.72
C GLU A 538 21.57 -31.19 33.62
N GLY A 539 20.77 -31.42 34.67
CA GLY A 539 20.94 -32.55 35.60
C GLY A 539 22.04 -32.32 36.63
N SER A 540 22.65 -33.40 37.09
CA SER A 540 23.68 -33.41 38.13
C SER A 540 24.91 -34.19 37.65
N PRO A 541 25.83 -33.51 36.92
CA PRO A 541 27.08 -34.17 36.51
C PRO A 541 27.94 -34.58 37.68
N ALA A 542 28.54 -35.78 37.62
CA ALA A 542 29.53 -36.24 38.59
C ALA A 542 30.94 -35.75 38.21
N THR A 543 31.83 -35.63 39.19
CA THR A 543 33.23 -35.25 38.93
C THR A 543 33.86 -36.23 37.94
N GLY A 544 34.42 -35.66 36.86
CA GLY A 544 35.03 -36.41 35.76
C GLY A 544 34.08 -36.63 34.56
N ASP A 545 32.78 -36.35 34.70
CA ASP A 545 31.87 -36.39 33.55
C ASP A 545 32.30 -35.36 32.49
N SER A 546 32.23 -35.76 31.23
CA SER A 546 32.70 -34.98 30.08
C SER A 546 31.60 -34.80 29.06
N PHE A 547 31.60 -33.62 28.47
CA PHE A 547 30.68 -33.18 27.45
C PHE A 547 31.46 -32.57 26.27
N THR A 548 31.05 -32.87 25.05
CA THR A 548 31.72 -32.37 23.86
C THR A 548 30.75 -31.58 22.95
N LEU A 549 31.27 -30.54 22.29
CA LEU A 549 30.62 -29.85 21.18
C LEU A 549 31.61 -29.78 20.02
N GLU A 550 31.20 -30.27 18.86
CA GLU A 550 32.02 -30.35 17.68
C GLU A 550 31.28 -29.85 16.43
N PHE A 551 32.02 -29.55 15.35
CA PHE A 551 31.39 -29.28 14.06
C PHE A 551 30.70 -30.54 13.54
N ASN A 552 29.45 -30.43 13.06
CA ASN A 552 28.61 -31.56 12.65
C ASN A 552 29.03 -32.15 11.30
N LYS A 553 30.25 -32.70 11.20
CA LYS A 553 30.76 -33.33 9.97
C LYS A 553 29.91 -34.53 9.58
N GLY A 554 29.34 -34.49 8.34
CA GLY A 554 28.57 -35.63 7.85
C GLY A 554 27.16 -35.74 8.45
N GLY A 555 26.65 -34.73 9.11
CA GLY A 555 25.30 -34.69 9.68
C GLY A 555 24.18 -34.56 8.64
N PHE A 556 24.23 -35.33 7.54
CA PHE A 556 23.28 -35.24 6.44
C PHE A 556 21.85 -35.65 6.78
N ASP A 557 21.67 -36.44 7.84
CA ASP A 557 20.37 -36.87 8.36
C ASP A 557 19.89 -35.98 9.53
N ASP A 558 20.65 -34.95 9.90
CA ASP A 558 20.26 -33.96 10.90
C ASP A 558 19.20 -33.00 10.31
N ASN A 559 18.13 -32.76 11.07
CA ASN A 559 17.02 -31.91 10.69
C ASN A 559 16.77 -30.74 11.65
N ARG A 560 17.66 -30.49 12.60
CA ARG A 560 17.44 -29.50 13.68
C ARG A 560 17.26 -28.07 13.17
N ASN A 561 18.03 -27.67 12.17
CA ASN A 561 17.83 -26.36 11.56
C ASN A 561 16.55 -26.32 10.71
N GLY A 562 16.22 -27.42 10.06
CA GLY A 562 14.96 -27.57 9.32
C GLY A 562 13.71 -27.48 10.20
N LEU A 563 13.77 -27.97 11.46
CA LEU A 563 12.70 -27.77 12.43
C LEU A 563 12.45 -26.29 12.70
N LYS A 564 13.52 -25.49 12.80
CA LYS A 564 13.42 -24.03 12.95
C LYS A 564 12.85 -23.36 11.70
N LEU A 565 13.21 -23.85 10.50
CA LEU A 565 12.56 -23.41 9.25
C LEU A 565 11.05 -23.69 9.26
N ALA A 566 10.63 -24.88 9.72
CA ALA A 566 9.22 -25.22 9.80
C ALA A 566 8.45 -24.37 10.84
N GLU A 567 9.09 -23.97 11.94
CA GLU A 567 8.52 -23.07 12.96
C GLU A 567 8.12 -21.70 12.38
N LEU A 568 8.76 -21.23 11.30
CA LEU A 568 8.43 -19.95 10.65
C LEU A 568 6.97 -19.89 10.15
N GLN A 569 6.34 -21.04 9.85
CA GLN A 569 4.93 -21.10 9.45
C GLN A 569 3.99 -20.46 10.47
N ASN A 570 4.29 -20.67 11.75
CA ASN A 570 3.47 -20.21 12.87
C ASN A 570 4.09 -19.02 13.61
N GLY A 571 5.21 -18.51 13.10
CA GLY A 571 5.86 -17.32 13.65
C GLY A 571 5.07 -16.05 13.33
N ASP A 572 4.99 -15.15 14.31
CA ASP A 572 4.40 -13.81 14.13
C ASP A 572 5.43 -12.91 13.44
N LEU A 573 5.51 -13.01 12.11
CA LEU A 573 6.56 -12.42 11.30
C LEU A 573 6.08 -11.25 10.42
N VAL A 574 4.79 -10.88 10.48
CA VAL A 574 4.21 -9.79 9.68
C VAL A 574 3.75 -8.67 10.60
N ARG A 575 4.43 -7.52 10.54
CA ARG A 575 4.07 -6.32 11.32
C ARG A 575 2.74 -5.73 10.85
N GLN A 576 1.84 -5.42 11.79
CA GLN A 576 0.49 -4.94 11.48
C GLN A 576 0.44 -3.45 11.18
N ASN A 577 1.22 -2.64 11.90
CA ASN A 577 1.20 -1.18 11.78
C ASN A 577 2.55 -0.59 12.21
N VAL A 578 2.64 0.75 12.17
CA VAL A 578 3.87 1.50 12.49
C VAL A 578 4.11 1.73 13.99
N VAL A 579 3.26 1.21 14.87
CA VAL A 579 3.51 1.17 16.32
C VAL A 579 4.78 0.36 16.59
N SER A 580 5.36 0.48 17.79
CA SER A 580 6.64 -0.14 18.12
C SER A 580 6.79 -1.59 17.62
N SER A 581 7.90 -1.87 16.93
CA SER A 581 8.23 -3.22 16.46
C SER A 581 8.51 -4.22 17.58
N SER A 582 8.78 -3.74 18.79
CA SER A 582 8.96 -4.60 19.98
C SER A 582 7.65 -5.01 20.66
N ASP A 583 6.49 -4.48 20.20
CA ASP A 583 5.19 -4.87 20.70
C ASP A 583 4.78 -6.22 20.09
N ALA A 584 4.71 -7.27 20.90
CA ALA A 584 4.37 -8.62 20.45
C ALA A 584 2.96 -8.68 19.81
N ASP A 585 2.01 -7.87 20.28
CA ASP A 585 0.66 -7.83 19.73
C ASP A 585 0.59 -7.13 18.36
N ASN A 586 1.69 -6.50 17.92
CA ASN A 586 1.78 -5.82 16.63
C ASN A 586 2.20 -6.73 15.47
N HIS A 587 2.29 -8.04 15.68
CA HIS A 587 2.68 -8.98 14.64
C HIS A 587 1.60 -10.05 14.43
N LYS A 588 1.58 -10.63 13.23
CA LYS A 588 0.68 -11.72 12.81
C LYS A 588 1.46 -12.80 12.09
N THR A 589 0.88 -13.99 12.03
CA THR A 589 1.36 -15.03 11.11
C THR A 589 1.04 -14.67 9.67
N PHE A 590 1.72 -15.30 8.70
CA PHE A 590 1.45 -15.10 7.26
C PHE A 590 -0.01 -15.42 6.90
N ASN A 591 -0.57 -16.49 7.44
CA ASN A 591 -1.95 -16.88 7.17
C ASN A 591 -2.96 -15.87 7.73
N GLN A 592 -2.71 -15.32 8.93
CA GLN A 592 -3.56 -14.28 9.52
C GLN A 592 -3.46 -12.97 8.74
N ALA A 593 -2.27 -12.61 8.24
CA ALA A 593 -2.07 -11.42 7.45
C ALA A 593 -2.83 -11.50 6.11
N TYR A 594 -2.73 -12.63 5.40
CA TYR A 594 -3.46 -12.83 4.15
C TYR A 594 -4.98 -12.88 4.38
N ALA A 595 -5.45 -13.59 5.41
CA ALA A 595 -6.87 -13.60 5.75
C ALA A 595 -7.40 -12.21 6.11
N GLY A 596 -6.59 -11.38 6.78
CA GLY A 596 -6.88 -9.98 7.06
C GLY A 596 -7.06 -9.18 5.76
N LEU A 597 -6.12 -9.28 4.82
CA LEU A 597 -6.19 -8.61 3.51
C LEU A 597 -7.49 -8.94 2.76
N VAL A 598 -7.83 -10.23 2.66
CA VAL A 598 -9.07 -10.66 1.96
C VAL A 598 -10.32 -10.14 2.68
N THR A 599 -10.31 -10.15 4.01
CA THR A 599 -11.41 -9.63 4.83
C THR A 599 -11.58 -8.12 4.63
N ASP A 600 -10.50 -7.36 4.64
CA ASP A 600 -10.53 -5.90 4.50
C ASP A 600 -11.08 -5.50 3.12
N ILE A 601 -10.65 -6.16 2.04
CA ILE A 601 -11.19 -5.96 0.68
C ILE A 601 -12.69 -6.25 0.66
N GLY A 602 -13.12 -7.38 1.24
CA GLY A 602 -14.53 -7.77 1.29
C GLY A 602 -15.41 -6.82 2.09
N VAL A 603 -14.92 -6.35 3.24
CA VAL A 603 -15.64 -5.39 4.12
C VAL A 603 -15.80 -4.04 3.43
N VAL A 604 -14.72 -3.48 2.87
CA VAL A 604 -14.74 -2.19 2.17
C VAL A 604 -15.69 -2.27 0.96
N THR A 605 -15.61 -3.34 0.17
CA THR A 605 -16.51 -3.58 -0.98
C THR A 605 -17.96 -3.72 -0.53
N GLY A 606 -18.23 -4.46 0.55
CA GLY A 606 -19.57 -4.64 1.11
C GLY A 606 -20.20 -3.35 1.63
N GLN A 607 -19.42 -2.52 2.32
CA GLN A 607 -19.85 -1.20 2.78
C GLN A 607 -20.17 -0.27 1.61
N ALA A 608 -19.31 -0.26 0.58
CA ALA A 608 -19.53 0.55 -0.61
C ALA A 608 -20.82 0.14 -1.35
N LYS A 609 -21.14 -1.17 -1.47
CA LYS A 609 -22.40 -1.66 -2.02
C LYS A 609 -23.62 -1.17 -1.24
N THR A 610 -23.55 -1.23 0.08
CA THR A 610 -24.65 -0.79 0.95
C THR A 610 -24.89 0.72 0.82
N ASN A 611 -23.82 1.51 0.83
CA ASN A 611 -23.89 2.95 0.66
C ASN A 611 -24.36 3.32 -0.76
N GLY A 612 -23.89 2.62 -1.78
CA GLY A 612 -24.30 2.82 -3.18
C GLY A 612 -25.81 2.60 -3.37
N ALA A 613 -26.36 1.54 -2.80
CA ALA A 613 -27.81 1.29 -2.84
C ALA A 613 -28.63 2.40 -2.17
N ALA A 614 -28.12 2.97 -1.07
CA ALA A 614 -28.80 4.08 -0.39
C ALA A 614 -28.77 5.38 -1.23
N PHE A 615 -27.64 5.69 -1.87
CA PHE A 615 -27.51 6.88 -2.71
C PHE A 615 -28.24 6.71 -4.06
N ASP A 616 -28.36 5.51 -4.60
CA ASP A 616 -29.19 5.24 -5.77
C ASP A 616 -30.67 5.55 -5.48
N ALA A 617 -31.19 5.13 -4.32
CA ALA A 617 -32.56 5.46 -3.90
C ALA A 617 -32.78 6.97 -3.72
N LEU A 618 -31.79 7.69 -3.17
CA LEU A 618 -31.84 9.15 -3.01
C LEU A 618 -31.81 9.87 -4.36
N ALA A 619 -30.96 9.44 -5.29
CA ALA A 619 -30.87 10.02 -6.62
C ALA A 619 -32.19 9.83 -7.38
N GLN A 620 -32.80 8.66 -7.35
CA GLN A 620 -34.12 8.38 -7.95
C GLN A 620 -35.23 9.26 -7.33
N GLN A 621 -35.18 9.52 -6.01
CA GLN A 621 -36.13 10.43 -5.37
C GLN A 621 -35.91 11.90 -5.79
N SER A 622 -34.67 12.30 -6.02
CA SER A 622 -34.34 13.68 -6.45
C SER A 622 -34.66 13.94 -7.93
N GLU A 623 -34.71 12.88 -8.76
CA GLU A 623 -35.14 12.95 -10.17
C GLU A 623 -36.66 13.05 -10.32
N ALA A 624 -37.44 12.45 -9.41
CA ALA A 624 -38.91 12.41 -9.45
C ALA A 624 -39.55 13.77 -9.02
#